data_abbfcf034aa41be70071241aaaa9ee7a
#
_entry.id   abbfcf034aa41be70071241aaaa9ee7a
#
_cell.length_a   1.000
_cell.length_b   1.000
_cell.length_c   1.000
_cell.angle_alpha   90.00
_cell.angle_beta   90.00
_cell.angle_gamma   90.00
#
_symmetry.space_group_name_H-M   'P 1'
#
loop_
_entity.id
_entity.type
_entity.pdbx_description
1 polymer ?
#
loop_
_entity_poly.entity_id
_entity_poly.type
_entity_poly.pdbx_seq_one_letter_code
_entity_poly.pdbx_strand_id
1 'polypeptide(L)'
;MKFVTREFYRVHIAIPLRYFIVAAICGAAFFFTGSYTRENSRLVAIIASALMGTLTLWSLIDVLVAPMLFKKRLGRLPENERKELVSGIESASKLGKRWFSKRYLVFFAKRRIRFVRYDELQSADLKGGRLFLKLADGTETPLPFETNENPAILVAALRSKNGNMTASVNGKPVDFDKKRNK
;
A
#
# COMPACT_ATOMS: atom_id res chain seq x y z
N MET A 1 -16.29 -3.65 4.37
CA MET A 1 -15.86 -2.61 3.40
C MET A 1 -15.52 -1.26 4.03
N LYS A 2 -16.42 -0.65 4.82
CA LYS A 2 -16.15 0.62 5.54
C LYS A 2 -14.86 0.56 6.38
N PHE A 3 -14.57 -0.61 6.97
CA PHE A 3 -13.39 -0.83 7.80
C PHE A 3 -12.07 -0.70 7.01
N VAL A 4 -11.92 -1.38 5.86
CA VAL A 4 -10.70 -1.29 5.03
C VAL A 4 -10.48 0.13 4.51
N THR A 5 -11.54 0.80 4.09
CA THR A 5 -11.49 2.19 3.63
C THR A 5 -11.07 3.13 4.75
N ARG A 6 -11.64 2.95 5.96
CA ARG A 6 -11.28 3.75 7.15
C ARG A 6 -9.81 3.56 7.53
N GLU A 7 -9.35 2.31 7.53
CA GLU A 7 -7.95 2.00 7.85
C GLU A 7 -6.99 2.55 6.78
N PHE A 8 -7.39 2.50 5.50
CA PHE A 8 -6.64 3.11 4.41
C PHE A 8 -6.46 4.62 4.63
N TYR A 9 -7.53 5.34 4.95
CA TYR A 9 -7.44 6.76 5.28
C TYR A 9 -6.55 7.01 6.48
N ARG A 10 -6.74 6.25 7.56
CA ARG A 10 -5.92 6.39 8.77
C ARG A 10 -4.42 6.29 8.50
N VAL A 11 -4.03 5.36 7.63
CA VAL A 11 -2.61 5.13 7.30
C VAL A 11 -2.06 6.20 6.36
N HIS A 12 -2.86 6.66 5.38
CA HIS A 12 -2.35 7.48 4.28
C HIS A 12 -2.61 8.98 4.43
N ILE A 13 -3.56 9.40 5.27
CA ILE A 13 -3.87 10.82 5.49
C ILE A 13 -2.71 11.60 6.14
N ALA A 14 -1.84 10.91 6.86
CA ALA A 14 -0.67 11.54 7.46
C ALA A 14 0.30 12.15 6.42
N ILE A 15 0.31 11.64 5.19
CA ILE A 15 1.23 12.10 4.14
C ILE A 15 0.83 13.50 3.66
N PRO A 16 -0.41 13.74 3.15
CA PRO A 16 -0.84 15.10 2.77
C PRO A 16 -0.81 16.06 3.95
N LEU A 17 -1.11 15.60 5.16
CA LEU A 17 -1.04 16.44 6.36
C LEU A 17 0.40 16.94 6.61
N ARG A 18 1.41 16.09 6.45
CA ARG A 18 2.82 16.50 6.60
C ARG A 18 3.22 17.55 5.56
N TYR A 19 2.85 17.36 4.29
CA TYR A 19 3.12 18.35 3.25
C TYR A 19 2.40 19.67 3.52
N PHE A 20 1.16 19.61 4.00
CA PHE A 20 0.39 20.79 4.39
C PHE A 20 1.07 21.57 5.53
N ILE A 21 1.55 20.89 6.58
CA ILE A 21 2.26 21.52 7.69
C ILE A 21 3.53 22.22 7.18
N VAL A 22 4.32 21.57 6.32
CA VAL A 22 5.51 22.18 5.74
C VAL A 22 5.16 23.40 4.89
N ALA A 23 4.10 23.31 4.05
CA ALA A 23 3.62 24.44 3.25
C ALA A 23 3.19 25.63 4.15
N ALA A 24 2.49 25.36 5.25
CA ALA A 24 2.06 26.37 6.21
C ALA A 24 3.25 27.04 6.90
N ILE A 25 4.26 26.27 7.32
CA ILE A 25 5.50 26.81 7.93
C ILE A 25 6.24 27.70 6.93
N CYS A 26 6.42 27.26 5.68
CA CYS A 26 7.07 28.05 4.65
C CYS A 26 6.28 29.33 4.33
N GLY A 27 4.95 29.24 4.27
CA GLY A 27 4.08 30.42 4.09
C GLY A 27 4.17 31.39 5.24
N ALA A 28 4.13 30.91 6.48
CA ALA A 28 4.30 31.73 7.68
C ALA A 28 5.68 32.42 7.70
N ALA A 29 6.75 31.67 7.43
CA ALA A 29 8.09 32.23 7.31
C ALA A 29 8.14 33.39 6.28
N PHE A 30 7.47 33.24 5.15
CA PHE A 30 7.35 34.31 4.13
C PHE A 30 6.69 35.56 4.70
N PHE A 31 5.58 35.41 5.45
CA PHE A 31 4.88 36.55 6.03
C PHE A 31 5.70 37.25 7.14
N PHE A 32 6.31 36.49 8.04
CA PHE A 32 7.02 37.02 9.20
C PHE A 32 8.41 37.58 8.85
N THR A 33 9.11 37.01 7.87
CA THR A 33 10.44 37.47 7.46
C THR A 33 10.40 38.52 6.35
N GLY A 34 9.23 38.81 5.82
CA GLY A 34 9.03 39.70 4.69
C GLY A 34 9.56 41.12 4.82
N SER A 35 9.79 41.61 6.06
CA SER A 35 10.33 42.95 6.33
C SER A 35 11.85 42.99 6.47
N TYR A 36 12.50 41.85 6.70
CA TYR A 36 13.90 41.78 7.13
C TYR A 36 14.86 41.02 6.22
N THR A 37 14.35 40.35 5.16
CA THR A 37 15.16 39.43 4.34
C THR A 37 15.34 39.93 2.92
N ARG A 38 16.51 39.60 2.31
CA ARG A 38 16.82 39.83 0.91
C ARG A 38 15.75 39.27 -0.01
N GLU A 39 15.50 39.91 -1.18
CA GLU A 39 14.50 39.46 -2.19
C GLU A 39 14.58 37.97 -2.53
N ASN A 40 15.79 37.42 -2.59
CA ASN A 40 16.02 36.00 -2.89
C ASN A 40 15.36 35.04 -1.86
N SER A 41 15.34 35.41 -0.58
CA SER A 41 14.73 34.56 0.45
C SER A 41 13.20 34.52 0.36
N ARG A 42 12.59 35.63 -0.07
CA ARG A 42 11.14 35.69 -0.32
C ARG A 42 10.75 34.80 -1.51
N LEU A 43 11.51 34.84 -2.59
CA LEU A 43 11.28 34.04 -3.77
C LEU A 43 11.38 32.54 -3.45
N VAL A 44 12.39 32.14 -2.70
CA VAL A 44 12.55 30.76 -2.25
C VAL A 44 11.38 30.30 -1.38
N ALA A 45 10.91 31.13 -0.45
CA ALA A 45 9.76 30.78 0.43
C ALA A 45 8.46 30.63 -0.38
N ILE A 46 8.20 31.49 -1.38
CA ILE A 46 7.05 31.39 -2.28
C ILE A 46 7.10 30.10 -3.09
N ILE A 47 8.25 29.82 -3.72
CA ILE A 47 8.42 28.59 -4.53
C ILE A 47 8.24 27.36 -3.66
N ALA A 48 8.84 27.32 -2.48
CA ALA A 48 8.70 26.19 -1.55
C ALA A 48 7.24 25.98 -1.10
N SER A 49 6.53 27.06 -0.77
CA SER A 49 5.11 27.00 -0.39
C SER A 49 4.23 26.49 -1.53
N ALA A 50 4.44 27.00 -2.75
CA ALA A 50 3.71 26.58 -3.94
C ALA A 50 3.96 25.10 -4.27
N LEU A 51 5.22 24.65 -4.21
CA LEU A 51 5.60 23.26 -4.45
C LEU A 51 4.98 22.32 -3.40
N MET A 52 5.07 22.66 -2.11
CA MET A 52 4.50 21.87 -1.04
C MET A 52 2.96 21.87 -1.08
N GLY A 53 2.34 22.98 -1.43
CA GLY A 53 0.91 23.07 -1.67
C GLY A 53 0.45 22.15 -2.81
N THR A 54 1.16 22.14 -3.92
CA THR A 54 0.90 21.23 -5.06
C THR A 54 1.04 19.77 -4.65
N LEU A 55 2.10 19.41 -3.91
CA LEU A 55 2.29 18.05 -3.39
C LEU A 55 1.19 17.64 -2.40
N THR A 56 0.71 18.58 -1.59
CA THR A 56 -0.42 18.35 -0.67
C THR A 56 -1.68 18.01 -1.46
N LEU A 57 -2.05 18.82 -2.45
CA LEU A 57 -3.21 18.59 -3.30
C LEU A 57 -3.12 17.27 -4.05
N TRP A 58 -1.98 17.00 -4.70
CA TRP A 58 -1.74 15.73 -5.39
C TRP A 58 -1.89 14.53 -4.48
N SER A 59 -1.26 14.60 -3.31
CA SER A 59 -1.31 13.51 -2.31
C SER A 59 -2.72 13.31 -1.75
N LEU A 60 -3.48 14.39 -1.55
CA LEU A 60 -4.86 14.34 -1.10
C LEU A 60 -5.78 13.69 -2.15
N ILE A 61 -5.63 14.08 -3.42
CA ILE A 61 -6.36 13.48 -4.54
C ILE A 61 -6.10 11.98 -4.59
N ASP A 62 -4.84 11.55 -4.52
CA ASP A 62 -4.48 10.12 -4.50
C ASP A 62 -5.18 9.36 -3.37
N VAL A 63 -5.19 9.93 -2.15
CA VAL A 63 -5.85 9.31 -0.98
C VAL A 63 -7.36 9.25 -1.14
N LEU A 64 -7.99 10.26 -1.71
CA LEU A 64 -9.44 10.29 -1.92
C LEU A 64 -9.89 9.36 -3.05
N VAL A 65 -9.12 9.30 -4.13
CA VAL A 65 -9.46 8.52 -5.33
C VAL A 65 -9.24 7.01 -5.11
N ALA A 66 -8.29 6.61 -4.27
CA ALA A 66 -7.97 5.20 -4.08
C ALA A 66 -9.15 4.31 -3.64
N PRO A 67 -9.99 4.71 -2.66
CA PRO A 67 -11.19 3.95 -2.29
C PRO A 67 -12.26 3.91 -3.38
N MET A 68 -12.37 4.98 -4.19
CA MET A 68 -13.29 5.01 -5.32
C MET A 68 -12.88 3.99 -6.40
N LEU A 69 -11.59 3.95 -6.74
CA LEU A 69 -11.03 2.96 -7.66
C LEU A 69 -11.19 1.54 -7.15
N PHE A 70 -11.02 1.34 -5.85
CA PHE A 70 -11.26 0.05 -5.21
C PHE A 70 -12.73 -0.38 -5.33
N LYS A 71 -13.68 0.50 -5.02
CA LYS A 71 -15.11 0.24 -5.21
C LYS A 71 -15.45 -0.06 -6.67
N LYS A 72 -14.87 0.69 -7.63
CA LYS A 72 -15.07 0.45 -9.06
C LYS A 72 -14.56 -0.93 -9.48
N ARG A 73 -13.39 -1.37 -8.98
CA ARG A 73 -12.87 -2.72 -9.23
C ARG A 73 -13.74 -3.81 -8.64
N LEU A 74 -14.25 -3.61 -7.42
CA LEU A 74 -15.20 -4.53 -6.79
C LEU A 74 -16.51 -4.65 -7.58
N GLY A 75 -16.99 -3.55 -8.15
CA GLY A 75 -18.20 -3.56 -8.98
C GLY A 75 -18.05 -4.35 -10.29
N ARG A 76 -16.81 -4.65 -10.71
CA ARG A 76 -16.52 -5.50 -11.89
C ARG A 76 -16.51 -6.99 -11.57
N LEU A 77 -16.45 -7.36 -10.29
CA LEU A 77 -16.54 -8.75 -9.89
C LEU A 77 -17.99 -9.25 -9.97
N PRO A 78 -18.21 -10.53 -10.30
CA PRO A 78 -19.50 -11.17 -10.16
C PRO A 78 -20.06 -10.95 -8.74
N GLU A 79 -21.38 -10.89 -8.63
CA GLU A 79 -22.01 -10.55 -7.35
C GLU A 79 -21.65 -11.51 -6.21
N ASN A 80 -21.55 -12.80 -6.52
CA ASN A 80 -21.17 -13.84 -5.57
C ASN A 80 -19.75 -13.62 -5.04
N GLU A 81 -18.79 -13.36 -5.93
CA GLU A 81 -17.40 -13.08 -5.55
C GLU A 81 -17.27 -11.78 -4.76
N ARG A 82 -18.03 -10.76 -5.14
CA ARG A 82 -18.07 -9.49 -4.41
C ARG A 82 -18.60 -9.66 -2.98
N LYS A 83 -19.70 -10.42 -2.81
CA LYS A 83 -20.25 -10.72 -1.48
C LYS A 83 -19.26 -11.52 -0.64
N GLU A 84 -18.63 -12.54 -1.23
CA GLU A 84 -17.62 -13.36 -0.56
C GLU A 84 -16.39 -12.54 -0.14
N LEU A 85 -15.89 -11.65 -1.01
CA LEU A 85 -14.76 -10.79 -0.67
C LEU A 85 -15.11 -9.81 0.46
N VAL A 86 -16.30 -9.22 0.43
CA VAL A 86 -16.74 -8.26 1.45
C VAL A 86 -16.93 -8.96 2.81
N SER A 87 -17.63 -10.08 2.86
CA SER A 87 -17.80 -10.86 4.11
C SER A 87 -16.49 -11.47 4.59
N GLY A 88 -15.67 -11.94 3.64
CA GLY A 88 -14.36 -12.51 3.93
C GLY A 88 -13.38 -11.51 4.56
N ILE A 89 -13.46 -10.22 4.22
CA ILE A 89 -12.62 -9.17 4.85
C ILE A 89 -13.03 -8.95 6.32
N GLU A 90 -14.30 -9.04 6.65
CA GLU A 90 -14.78 -8.83 8.02
C GLU A 90 -14.30 -9.93 8.97
N SER A 91 -14.16 -11.16 8.47
CA SER A 91 -13.62 -12.31 9.19
C SER A 91 -12.13 -12.56 8.96
N ALA A 92 -11.45 -11.74 8.17
CA ALA A 92 -10.06 -11.94 7.79
C ALA A 92 -9.08 -11.74 8.96
N SER A 93 -8.07 -12.59 9.03
CA SER A 93 -6.91 -12.31 9.88
C SER A 93 -6.11 -11.14 9.33
N LYS A 94 -5.85 -10.15 10.19
CA LYS A 94 -5.07 -8.96 9.83
C LYS A 94 -3.61 -9.16 10.24
N LEU A 95 -2.69 -8.93 9.30
CA LEU A 95 -1.26 -8.86 9.57
C LEU A 95 -0.72 -7.55 8.97
N GLY A 96 -0.43 -6.57 9.82
CA GLY A 96 -0.03 -5.23 9.39
C GLY A 96 -1.10 -4.55 8.53
N LYS A 97 -0.73 -4.20 7.29
CA LYS A 97 -1.62 -3.56 6.29
C LYS A 97 -2.23 -4.56 5.29
N ARG A 98 -2.39 -5.82 5.72
CA ARG A 98 -2.87 -6.93 4.90
C ARG A 98 -3.97 -7.69 5.62
N TRP A 99 -4.95 -8.16 4.87
CA TRP A 99 -6.07 -8.97 5.33
C TRP A 99 -6.08 -10.28 4.56
N PHE A 100 -5.94 -11.37 5.29
CA PHE A 100 -5.96 -12.73 4.76
C PHE A 100 -7.36 -13.30 4.94
N SER A 101 -8.18 -13.24 3.91
CA SER A 101 -9.49 -13.87 3.91
C SER A 101 -9.40 -15.34 3.44
N LYS A 102 -10.54 -15.99 3.26
CA LYS A 102 -10.58 -17.39 2.79
C LYS A 102 -10.01 -17.54 1.37
N ARG A 103 -10.36 -16.64 0.45
CA ARG A 103 -10.00 -16.71 -0.98
C ARG A 103 -9.16 -15.54 -1.47
N TYR A 104 -9.12 -14.46 -0.73
CA TYR A 104 -8.51 -13.22 -1.17
C TYR A 104 -7.49 -12.69 -0.17
N LEU A 105 -6.42 -12.14 -0.70
CA LEU A 105 -5.50 -11.26 0.00
C LEU A 105 -5.86 -9.82 -0.34
N VAL A 106 -6.15 -8.99 0.66
CA VAL A 106 -6.36 -7.54 0.48
C VAL A 106 -5.22 -6.81 1.16
N PHE A 107 -4.64 -5.82 0.49
CA PHE A 107 -3.50 -5.08 1.00
C PHE A 107 -3.40 -3.68 0.42
N PHE A 108 -2.60 -2.84 1.06
CA PHE A 108 -2.29 -1.50 0.58
C PHE A 108 -0.95 -1.49 -0.15
N ALA A 109 -0.93 -1.10 -1.42
CA ALA A 109 0.28 -0.96 -2.21
C ALA A 109 0.27 0.35 -2.99
N LYS A 110 1.36 1.12 -2.93
CA LYS A 110 1.52 2.40 -3.65
C LYS A 110 0.30 3.31 -3.52
N ARG A 111 -0.16 3.56 -2.30
CA ARG A 111 -1.36 4.37 -1.97
C ARG A 111 -2.66 3.87 -2.61
N ARG A 112 -2.76 2.58 -2.90
CA ARG A 112 -3.98 1.96 -3.46
C ARG A 112 -4.36 0.75 -2.65
N ILE A 113 -5.66 0.48 -2.57
CA ILE A 113 -6.19 -0.77 -2.02
C ILE A 113 -6.19 -1.79 -3.16
N ARG A 114 -5.51 -2.90 -2.95
CA ARG A 114 -5.46 -4.02 -3.91
C ARG A 114 -6.05 -5.28 -3.28
N PHE A 115 -6.58 -6.13 -4.10
CA PHE A 115 -6.96 -7.49 -3.74
C PHE A 115 -6.47 -8.46 -4.81
N VAL A 116 -6.13 -9.66 -4.38
CA VAL A 116 -5.64 -10.74 -5.24
C VAL A 116 -6.29 -12.04 -4.75
N ARG A 117 -6.73 -12.88 -5.67
CA ARG A 117 -7.21 -14.24 -5.36
C ARG A 117 -6.01 -15.14 -5.17
N TYR A 118 -6.11 -16.08 -4.21
CA TYR A 118 -5.00 -17.01 -3.97
C TYR A 118 -4.77 -17.97 -5.12
N ASP A 119 -5.83 -18.39 -5.83
CA ASP A 119 -5.73 -19.27 -6.99
C ASP A 119 -5.06 -18.61 -8.21
N GLU A 120 -5.01 -17.28 -8.27
CA GLU A 120 -4.28 -16.51 -9.28
C GLU A 120 -2.79 -16.34 -8.97
N LEU A 121 -2.36 -16.65 -7.73
CA LEU A 121 -0.97 -16.51 -7.33
C LEU A 121 -0.12 -17.66 -7.89
N GLN A 122 0.84 -17.34 -8.74
CA GLN A 122 1.84 -18.29 -9.25
C GLN A 122 3.08 -18.35 -8.36
N SER A 123 3.62 -17.18 -8.01
CA SER A 123 4.83 -17.14 -7.19
C SER A 123 4.91 -15.90 -6.30
N ALA A 124 5.71 -16.03 -5.25
CA ALA A 124 6.14 -14.91 -4.43
C ALA A 124 7.67 -14.83 -4.48
N ASP A 125 8.19 -13.71 -4.96
CA ASP A 125 9.63 -13.50 -5.12
C ASP A 125 10.13 -12.34 -4.25
N LEU A 126 11.13 -12.62 -3.43
CA LEU A 126 11.82 -11.63 -2.60
C LEU A 126 13.00 -11.06 -3.37
N LYS A 127 12.87 -9.83 -3.89
CA LYS A 127 13.89 -9.10 -4.63
C LYS A 127 14.26 -7.79 -3.92
N GLY A 128 15.53 -7.58 -3.64
CA GLY A 128 16.01 -6.32 -3.07
C GLY A 128 15.26 -5.88 -1.81
N GLY A 129 14.91 -6.81 -0.92
CA GLY A 129 14.16 -6.53 0.30
C GLY A 129 12.68 -6.21 0.08
N ARG A 130 12.12 -6.50 -1.10
CA ARG A 130 10.69 -6.34 -1.43
C ARG A 130 10.10 -7.65 -1.88
N LEU A 131 8.90 -7.96 -1.42
CA LEU A 131 8.18 -9.16 -1.86
C LEU A 131 7.28 -8.79 -3.05
N PHE A 132 7.43 -9.51 -4.14
CA PHE A 132 6.61 -9.38 -5.35
C PHE A 132 5.75 -10.63 -5.50
N LEU A 133 4.47 -10.41 -5.76
CA LEU A 133 3.53 -11.46 -6.12
C LEU A 133 3.39 -11.49 -7.63
N LYS A 134 3.65 -12.63 -8.24
CA LYS A 134 3.38 -12.86 -9.66
C LYS A 134 2.05 -13.58 -9.82
N LEU A 135 1.18 -13.01 -10.64
CA LEU A 135 -0.15 -13.55 -10.93
C LEU A 135 -0.14 -14.41 -12.19
N ALA A 136 -1.20 -15.18 -12.38
CA ALA A 136 -1.38 -16.05 -13.53
C ALA A 136 -1.39 -15.31 -14.89
N ASP A 137 -1.79 -14.04 -14.88
CA ASP A 137 -1.76 -13.15 -16.05
C ASP A 137 -0.37 -12.56 -16.33
N GLY A 138 0.65 -12.96 -15.58
CA GLY A 138 2.02 -12.44 -15.68
C GLY A 138 2.25 -11.12 -14.94
N THR A 139 1.21 -10.51 -14.36
CA THR A 139 1.34 -9.24 -13.62
C THR A 139 2.13 -9.42 -12.35
N GLU A 140 3.14 -8.57 -12.13
CA GLU A 140 3.84 -8.48 -10.84
C GLU A 140 3.25 -7.37 -9.97
N THR A 141 2.94 -7.70 -8.73
CA THR A 141 2.42 -6.75 -7.75
C THR A 141 3.28 -6.75 -6.50
N PRO A 142 3.86 -5.60 -6.10
CA PRO A 142 4.62 -5.52 -4.87
C PRO A 142 3.68 -5.69 -3.67
N LEU A 143 4.02 -6.61 -2.78
CA LEU A 143 3.37 -6.78 -1.49
C LEU A 143 4.22 -6.08 -0.42
N PRO A 144 3.73 -4.98 0.17
CA PRO A 144 4.48 -4.27 1.18
C PRO A 144 4.57 -5.12 2.46
N PHE A 145 5.75 -5.13 3.08
CA PHE A 145 5.95 -5.67 4.41
C PHE A 145 6.74 -4.67 5.26
N GLU A 146 6.61 -4.75 6.56
CA GLU A 146 7.28 -3.85 7.49
C GLU A 146 8.71 -4.33 7.73
N THR A 147 9.61 -3.40 8.06
CA THR A 147 11.05 -3.67 8.20
C THR A 147 11.35 -4.79 9.22
N ASN A 148 10.49 -4.93 10.23
CA ASN A 148 10.62 -5.94 11.28
C ASN A 148 9.87 -7.24 10.99
N GLU A 149 9.19 -7.35 9.84
CA GLU A 149 8.47 -8.57 9.47
C GLU A 149 9.40 -9.56 8.77
N ASN A 150 9.30 -10.81 9.16
CA ASN A 150 10.00 -11.88 8.46
C ASN A 150 9.22 -12.25 7.17
N PRO A 151 9.77 -12.01 5.98
CA PRO A 151 9.11 -12.33 4.73
C PRO A 151 8.81 -13.82 4.57
N ALA A 152 9.55 -14.70 5.24
CA ALA A 152 9.29 -16.13 5.21
C ALA A 152 7.94 -16.49 5.85
N ILE A 153 7.55 -15.82 6.95
CA ILE A 153 6.25 -16.02 7.59
C ILE A 153 5.12 -15.61 6.62
N LEU A 154 5.32 -14.51 5.91
CA LEU A 154 4.35 -14.03 4.95
C LEU A 154 4.19 -14.98 3.76
N VAL A 155 5.29 -15.48 3.23
CA VAL A 155 5.28 -16.48 2.15
C VAL A 155 4.65 -17.78 2.63
N ALA A 156 4.96 -18.24 3.85
CA ALA A 156 4.34 -19.44 4.43
C ALA A 156 2.81 -19.27 4.59
N ALA A 157 2.35 -18.09 5.03
CA ALA A 157 0.93 -17.77 5.10
C ALA A 157 0.25 -17.78 3.73
N LEU A 158 0.92 -17.31 2.68
CA LEU A 158 0.40 -17.36 1.31
C LEU A 158 0.37 -18.81 0.78
N ARG A 159 1.41 -19.60 1.01
CA ARG A 159 1.45 -21.02 0.62
C ARG A 159 0.40 -21.86 1.33
N SER A 160 0.08 -21.56 2.59
CA SER A 160 -1.01 -22.26 3.30
C SER A 160 -2.38 -22.03 2.66
N LYS A 161 -2.53 -20.96 1.86
CA LYS A 161 -3.75 -20.62 1.12
C LYS A 161 -3.71 -21.11 -0.35
N ASN A 162 -2.53 -21.19 -0.93
CA ASN A 162 -2.31 -21.75 -2.27
C ASN A 162 -1.06 -22.64 -2.26
N GLY A 163 -1.26 -23.96 -2.09
CA GLY A 163 -0.17 -24.94 -2.03
C GLY A 163 0.67 -25.04 -3.31
N ASN A 164 0.12 -24.61 -4.46
CA ASN A 164 0.81 -24.66 -5.75
C ASN A 164 1.72 -23.44 -5.98
N MET A 165 1.67 -22.45 -5.10
CA MET A 165 2.48 -21.26 -5.23
C MET A 165 3.97 -21.56 -4.99
N THR A 166 4.82 -21.13 -5.92
CA THR A 166 6.29 -21.20 -5.76
C THR A 166 6.81 -19.99 -5.00
N ALA A 167 7.92 -20.16 -4.31
CA ALA A 167 8.60 -19.07 -3.62
C ALA A 167 10.05 -18.98 -4.07
N SER A 168 10.52 -17.73 -4.26
CA SER A 168 11.90 -17.49 -4.68
C SER A 168 12.52 -16.32 -3.93
N VAL A 169 13.85 -16.32 -3.85
CA VAL A 169 14.64 -15.19 -3.35
C VAL A 169 15.63 -14.83 -4.45
N ASN A 170 15.51 -13.61 -4.96
CA ASN A 170 16.28 -13.11 -6.11
C ASN A 170 16.22 -14.08 -7.32
N GLY A 171 15.04 -14.60 -7.60
CA GLY A 171 14.78 -15.53 -8.72
C GLY A 171 15.21 -16.97 -8.48
N LYS A 172 15.85 -17.30 -7.34
CA LYS A 172 16.22 -18.68 -6.99
C LYS A 172 15.10 -19.30 -6.15
N PRO A 173 14.57 -20.47 -6.54
CA PRO A 173 13.52 -21.12 -5.78
C PRO A 173 14.02 -21.47 -4.38
N VAL A 174 13.18 -21.20 -3.38
CA VAL A 174 13.48 -21.50 -1.98
C VAL A 174 12.40 -22.40 -1.42
N ASP A 175 12.84 -23.51 -0.85
CA ASP A 175 11.97 -24.39 -0.08
C ASP A 175 11.97 -23.92 1.39
N PHE A 176 10.93 -23.21 1.78
CA PHE A 176 10.77 -22.71 3.14
C PHE A 176 10.40 -23.82 4.14
N ASP A 177 10.00 -25.01 3.67
CA ASP A 177 9.59 -26.11 4.54
C ASP A 177 10.81 -26.82 5.17
N LYS A 178 11.98 -26.77 4.52
CA LYS A 178 13.22 -27.36 5.04
C LYS A 178 13.76 -26.73 6.34
N LYS A 179 13.33 -25.51 6.70
CA LYS A 179 13.77 -24.85 7.95
C LYS A 179 12.92 -25.16 9.17
N ARG A 180 11.86 -25.95 9.03
CA ARG A 180 10.97 -26.30 10.14
C ARG A 180 11.40 -27.55 10.91
N ASN A 181 12.38 -28.28 10.38
CA ASN A 181 12.86 -29.56 10.92
C ASN A 181 14.30 -29.48 11.46
N LYS A 182 14.75 -28.30 11.93
CA LYS A 182 16.00 -28.19 12.70
C LYS A 182 15.77 -27.47 14.01
#